data_4a26f52b8053924e9664fac7c42842a3
#
_entry.id   4a26f52b8053924e9664fac7c42842a3
#
_cell.length_a   1.000
_cell.length_b   1.000
_cell.length_c   1.000
_cell.angle_alpha   90.00
_cell.angle_beta   90.00
_cell.angle_gamma   90.00
#
_symmetry.space_group_name_H-M   'P 1'
#
loop_
_entity.id
_entity.type
_entity.pdbx_description
1 polymer ?
#
loop_
_entity_poly.entity_id
_entity_poly.type
_entity_poly.pdbx_seq_one_letter_code
_entity_poly.pdbx_strand_id
1 'polypeptide(L)'
;MTPLLRTLVLLLLIAATATAQEQWYRGYGRGFNRVPPRLPTTASYDGGFSFCRGMFSQWRREASGSGWSTDYPDADVNFSIRFAELTKVWVSKQPTGDPNHLVVPLTDDFLFNCPNLHMEDVGTLRFSDQEVPRVREYLQKGGFIWVDDSWGPEAIESWEHEIARVLPADEYPILDLPLDHPVFRTMFQIRRLPQIPAISHWRRSGGGTSERDVDSEVPVMRGISDRQGNLMVLMTHNTDISDAWEREAEDPEYFYRFSPDGYAVGLNIVLYAMSH
;
A
#
# COMPACT_ATOMS: atom_id res chain seq x y z
N MET A 1 -2.82 -37.20 32.01
CA MET A 1 -1.63 -36.54 31.47
C MET A 1 -0.90 -35.82 32.60
N THR A 2 0.35 -36.14 32.82
CA THR A 2 1.18 -35.45 33.80
C THR A 2 1.40 -33.97 33.41
N PRO A 3 1.64 -33.09 34.38
CA PRO A 3 1.88 -31.67 34.07
C PRO A 3 3.05 -31.47 33.10
N LEU A 4 4.09 -32.31 33.18
CA LEU A 4 5.23 -32.29 32.26
C LEU A 4 4.81 -32.56 30.79
N LEU A 5 3.91 -33.53 30.58
CA LEU A 5 3.40 -33.86 29.23
C LEU A 5 2.54 -32.74 28.63
N ARG A 6 1.77 -32.05 29.48
CA ARG A 6 0.98 -30.84 29.05
C ARG A 6 1.88 -29.69 28.62
N THR A 7 2.95 -29.44 29.37
CA THR A 7 3.93 -28.38 29.04
C THR A 7 4.67 -28.73 27.75
N LEU A 8 5.07 -30.00 27.56
CA LEU A 8 5.74 -30.43 26.33
C LEU A 8 4.84 -30.30 25.09
N VAL A 9 3.57 -30.68 25.21
CA VAL A 9 2.59 -30.55 24.12
C VAL A 9 2.33 -29.08 23.80
N LEU A 10 2.26 -28.21 24.80
CA LEU A 10 2.09 -26.76 24.58
C LEU A 10 3.29 -26.13 23.85
N LEU A 11 4.51 -26.52 24.27
CA LEU A 11 5.74 -26.04 23.60
C LEU A 11 5.86 -26.55 22.16
N LEU A 12 5.44 -27.79 21.88
CA LEU A 12 5.41 -28.33 20.52
C LEU A 12 4.36 -27.66 19.65
N LEU A 13 3.21 -27.30 20.20
CA LEU A 13 2.16 -26.53 19.47
C LEU A 13 2.63 -25.11 19.16
N ILE A 14 3.30 -24.44 20.10
CA ILE A 14 3.87 -23.09 19.88
C ILE A 14 4.98 -23.14 18.82
N ALA A 15 5.86 -24.15 18.87
CA ALA A 15 6.90 -24.35 17.87
C ALA A 15 6.32 -24.66 16.47
N ALA A 16 5.25 -25.46 16.39
CA ALA A 16 4.58 -25.80 15.14
C ALA A 16 3.87 -24.58 14.51
N THR A 17 3.27 -23.71 15.33
CA THR A 17 2.65 -22.48 14.84
C THR A 17 3.70 -21.48 14.36
N ALA A 18 4.83 -21.33 15.04
CA ALA A 18 5.93 -20.46 14.63
C ALA A 18 6.56 -20.92 13.30
N THR A 19 6.77 -22.23 13.12
CA THR A 19 7.31 -22.76 11.86
C THR A 19 6.32 -22.67 10.70
N ALA A 20 5.02 -22.87 10.94
CA ALA A 20 3.97 -22.68 9.94
C ALA A 20 3.87 -21.22 9.50
N GLN A 21 3.97 -20.30 10.44
CA GLN A 21 3.97 -18.87 10.18
C GLN A 21 5.21 -18.45 9.38
N GLU A 22 6.39 -18.92 9.71
CA GLU A 22 7.63 -18.66 8.97
C GLU A 22 7.61 -19.28 7.57
N GLN A 23 6.99 -20.44 7.39
CA GLN A 23 6.83 -21.10 6.10
C GLN A 23 5.81 -20.36 5.22
N TRP A 24 4.77 -19.77 5.83
CA TRP A 24 3.78 -18.95 5.17
C TRP A 24 4.40 -17.64 4.65
N TYR A 25 5.26 -16.97 5.46
CA TYR A 25 6.02 -15.78 5.03
C TYR A 25 6.92 -16.04 3.82
N ARG A 26 7.51 -17.21 3.71
CA ARG A 26 8.36 -17.58 2.58
C ARG A 26 7.61 -17.69 1.26
N GLY A 27 6.27 -17.85 1.29
CA GLY A 27 5.39 -17.87 0.12
C GLY A 27 5.04 -16.48 -0.41
N TYR A 28 5.09 -15.44 0.43
CA TYR A 28 4.66 -14.07 0.08
C TYR A 28 5.75 -13.17 -0.52
N GLY A 29 6.88 -13.71 -0.86
CA GLY A 29 7.90 -12.97 -1.58
C GLY A 29 9.27 -13.06 -0.92
N ARG A 30 10.26 -13.24 -1.75
CA ARG A 30 11.67 -13.07 -1.38
C ARG A 30 12.07 -11.65 -1.73
N GLY A 31 11.45 -10.65 -1.08
CA GLY A 31 11.85 -9.26 -1.20
C GLY A 31 13.26 -9.04 -0.66
N PHE A 32 13.95 -8.07 -1.19
CA PHE A 32 15.26 -7.64 -0.68
C PHE A 32 15.16 -7.00 0.72
N ASN A 33 13.95 -6.66 1.15
CA ASN A 33 13.72 -6.08 2.45
C ASN A 33 13.86 -7.14 3.55
N ARG A 34 14.79 -6.90 4.49
CA ARG A 34 15.09 -7.80 5.60
C ARG A 34 14.21 -7.55 6.83
N VAL A 35 13.34 -6.54 6.77
CA VAL A 35 12.45 -6.20 7.88
C VAL A 35 11.24 -7.13 7.86
N PRO A 36 10.98 -7.88 8.95
CA PRO A 36 9.82 -8.75 9.03
C PRO A 36 8.50 -7.95 8.96
N PRO A 37 7.45 -8.48 8.32
CA PRO A 37 6.15 -7.83 8.31
C PRO A 37 5.60 -7.72 9.74
N ARG A 38 5.08 -6.54 10.07
CA ARG A 38 4.41 -6.29 11.32
C ARG A 38 2.92 -6.67 11.19
N LEU A 39 2.62 -7.93 11.52
CA LEU A 39 1.25 -8.41 11.43
C LEU A 39 0.34 -7.77 12.50
N PRO A 40 -0.93 -7.53 12.17
CA PRO A 40 -1.90 -7.00 13.11
C PRO A 40 -2.21 -7.99 14.25
N THR A 41 -2.57 -7.44 15.39
CA THR A 41 -3.13 -8.13 16.54
C THR A 41 -4.31 -7.31 17.07
N THR A 42 -5.11 -7.86 17.96
CA THR A 42 -6.20 -7.10 18.59
C THR A 42 -5.70 -5.83 19.31
N ALA A 43 -4.47 -5.87 19.85
CA ALA A 43 -3.85 -4.72 20.52
C ALA A 43 -3.34 -3.65 19.53
N SER A 44 -3.31 -3.95 18.23
CA SER A 44 -2.86 -2.98 17.20
C SER A 44 -3.91 -1.90 16.91
N TYR A 45 -5.16 -2.10 17.33
CA TYR A 45 -6.28 -1.22 17.02
C TYR A 45 -6.76 -0.52 18.30
N ASP A 46 -6.16 0.63 18.57
CA ASP A 46 -6.44 1.47 19.75
C ASP A 46 -7.36 2.66 19.45
N GLY A 47 -7.87 2.73 18.21
CA GLY A 47 -8.72 3.80 17.71
C GLY A 47 -7.96 4.94 17.03
N GLY A 48 -6.61 4.93 17.05
CA GLY A 48 -5.77 5.85 16.29
C GLY A 48 -5.56 5.36 14.85
N PHE A 49 -5.13 6.28 13.99
CA PHE A 49 -4.70 5.92 12.64
C PHE A 49 -3.49 4.99 12.70
N SER A 50 -3.54 3.91 11.94
CA SER A 50 -2.41 3.03 11.65
C SER A 50 -2.30 2.86 10.14
N PHE A 51 -1.10 2.99 9.60
CA PHE A 51 -0.88 2.72 8.18
C PHE A 51 -1.09 1.23 7.92
N CYS A 52 -2.01 0.88 7.04
CA CYS A 52 -2.29 -0.50 6.66
C CYS A 52 -1.74 -0.78 5.26
N ARG A 53 -0.82 -1.74 5.17
CA ARG A 53 -0.23 -2.22 3.93
C ARG A 53 -0.76 -3.61 3.60
N GLY A 54 -1.26 -3.80 2.38
CA GLY A 54 -1.78 -5.09 1.92
C GLY A 54 -0.66 -6.06 1.54
N MET A 55 -0.65 -7.25 2.14
CA MET A 55 0.32 -8.30 1.81
C MET A 55 -0.28 -9.28 0.80
N PHE A 56 0.37 -9.39 -0.35
CA PHE A 56 -0.06 -10.22 -1.47
C PHE A 56 1.06 -11.12 -2.01
N SER A 57 0.69 -12.12 -2.82
CA SER A 57 1.64 -12.98 -3.52
C SER A 57 2.07 -12.38 -4.85
N GLN A 58 3.38 -12.45 -5.14
CA GLN A 58 3.93 -12.06 -6.43
C GLN A 58 4.00 -13.25 -7.39
N TRP A 59 3.64 -13.04 -8.64
CA TRP A 59 3.81 -14.03 -9.71
C TRP A 59 4.97 -13.68 -10.67
N ARG A 60 5.37 -12.41 -10.70
CA ARG A 60 6.51 -11.89 -11.47
C ARG A 60 7.31 -10.89 -10.63
N ARG A 61 8.39 -10.38 -11.18
CA ARG A 61 9.21 -9.32 -10.57
C ARG A 61 9.32 -8.14 -11.50
N GLU A 62 9.33 -6.96 -10.93
CA GLU A 62 9.69 -5.73 -11.61
C GLU A 62 11.07 -5.24 -11.18
N ALA A 63 11.69 -4.41 -12.06
CA ALA A 63 12.91 -3.73 -11.71
C ALA A 63 12.60 -2.68 -10.63
N SER A 64 13.36 -2.68 -9.56
CA SER A 64 13.21 -1.80 -8.38
C SER A 64 12.07 -2.15 -7.43
N GLY A 65 11.13 -3.04 -7.80
CA GLY A 65 10.03 -3.47 -6.94
C GLY A 65 10.36 -4.69 -6.08
N SER A 66 9.67 -4.81 -4.96
CA SER A 66 9.73 -5.94 -4.00
C SER A 66 8.34 -6.49 -3.68
N GLY A 67 7.32 -6.22 -4.51
CA GLY A 67 5.94 -6.55 -4.25
C GLY A 67 5.38 -5.76 -3.08
N TRP A 68 4.59 -6.39 -2.22
CA TRP A 68 3.99 -5.74 -1.06
C TRP A 68 5.01 -5.04 -0.13
N SER A 69 6.29 -5.42 -0.16
CA SER A 69 7.33 -4.88 0.70
C SER A 69 8.17 -3.78 0.06
N THR A 70 7.78 -3.28 -1.10
CA THR A 70 8.35 -2.07 -1.69
C THR A 70 8.19 -0.94 -0.69
N ASP A 71 9.26 -0.17 -0.44
CA ASP A 71 9.33 0.99 0.47
C ASP A 71 9.00 0.71 1.95
N TYR A 72 8.73 -0.54 2.29
CA TYR A 72 8.43 -0.96 3.65
C TYR A 72 9.71 -1.07 4.50
N PRO A 73 9.75 -0.61 5.74
CA PRO A 73 8.67 0.09 6.48
C PRO A 73 8.78 1.62 6.47
N ASP A 74 9.80 2.17 5.84
CA ASP A 74 10.17 3.58 5.99
C ASP A 74 9.09 4.50 5.41
N ALA A 75 8.48 4.13 4.30
CA ALA A 75 7.35 4.86 3.73
C ALA A 75 6.17 4.94 4.73
N ASP A 76 5.79 3.82 5.34
CA ASP A 76 4.67 3.73 6.27
C ASP A 76 4.89 4.59 7.52
N VAL A 77 6.12 4.58 8.03
CA VAL A 77 6.52 5.35 9.23
C VAL A 77 6.57 6.84 8.94
N ASN A 78 7.29 7.24 7.88
CA ASN A 78 7.48 8.65 7.51
C ASN A 78 6.15 9.32 7.14
N PHE A 79 5.32 8.62 6.34
CA PHE A 79 3.97 9.09 6.05
C PHE A 79 3.16 9.33 7.34
N SER A 80 3.16 8.36 8.26
CA SER A 80 2.39 8.45 9.50
C SER A 80 2.84 9.62 10.41
N ILE A 81 4.16 9.91 10.45
CA ILE A 81 4.70 11.08 11.17
C ILE A 81 4.14 12.36 10.57
N ARG A 82 4.25 12.53 9.25
CA ARG A 82 3.78 13.73 8.56
C ARG A 82 2.27 13.86 8.59
N PHE A 83 1.56 12.73 8.50
CA PHE A 83 0.10 12.69 8.65
C PHE A 83 -0.33 13.27 10.00
N ALA A 84 0.29 12.83 11.12
CA ALA A 84 0.03 13.38 12.43
C ALA A 84 0.37 14.88 12.56
N GLU A 85 1.52 15.29 11.99
CA GLU A 85 1.98 16.68 12.07
C GLU A 85 1.07 17.65 11.34
N LEU A 86 0.64 17.29 10.13
CA LEU A 86 -0.09 18.18 9.22
C LEU A 86 -1.61 18.18 9.48
N THR A 87 -2.19 17.02 9.84
CA THR A 87 -3.64 16.88 10.02
C THR A 87 -4.09 17.00 11.46
N LYS A 88 -3.19 16.77 12.42
CA LYS A 88 -3.49 16.61 13.87
C LYS A 88 -4.35 15.39 14.19
N VAL A 89 -4.51 14.46 13.26
CA VAL A 89 -5.12 13.16 13.51
C VAL A 89 -4.27 12.40 14.53
N TRP A 90 -4.94 11.73 15.47
CA TRP A 90 -4.24 10.86 16.41
C TRP A 90 -3.74 9.62 15.68
N VAL A 91 -2.42 9.45 15.61
CA VAL A 91 -1.76 8.28 15.04
C VAL A 91 -1.42 7.31 16.16
N SER A 92 -1.84 6.06 16.01
CA SER A 92 -1.49 4.95 16.90
C SER A 92 0.03 4.78 16.97
N LYS A 93 0.54 4.42 18.16
CA LYS A 93 1.97 4.29 18.39
C LYS A 93 2.35 2.94 18.96
N GLN A 94 3.52 2.49 18.56
CA GLN A 94 4.20 1.35 19.16
C GLN A 94 4.69 1.69 20.58
N PRO A 95 5.00 0.70 21.42
CA PRO A 95 5.61 0.93 22.73
C PRO A 95 6.94 1.72 22.66
N THR A 96 7.63 1.69 21.52
CA THR A 96 8.84 2.50 21.25
C THR A 96 8.57 3.97 21.07
N GLY A 97 7.31 4.36 20.81
CA GLY A 97 6.89 5.72 20.45
C GLY A 97 6.77 5.98 18.96
N ASP A 98 7.27 5.07 18.12
CA ASP A 98 7.15 5.18 16.66
C ASP A 98 5.71 4.97 16.20
N PRO A 99 5.30 5.53 15.05
CA PRO A 99 4.00 5.26 14.47
C PRO A 99 3.72 3.75 14.31
N ASN A 100 2.49 3.35 14.57
CA ASN A 100 2.05 2.01 14.29
C ASN A 100 1.76 1.87 12.80
N HIS A 101 2.33 0.83 12.18
CA HIS A 101 2.07 0.43 10.81
C HIS A 101 1.83 -1.09 10.77
N LEU A 102 0.96 -1.54 9.90
CA LEU A 102 0.49 -2.92 9.89
C LEU A 102 0.59 -3.51 8.48
N VAL A 103 1.17 -4.69 8.37
CA VAL A 103 1.16 -5.49 7.15
C VAL A 103 0.03 -6.50 7.27
N VAL A 104 -1.00 -6.36 6.44
CA VAL A 104 -2.25 -7.11 6.57
C VAL A 104 -2.37 -8.12 5.44
N PRO A 105 -2.36 -9.42 5.75
CA PRO A 105 -2.70 -10.44 4.76
C PRO A 105 -4.13 -10.27 4.27
N LEU A 106 -4.34 -10.39 2.96
CA LEU A 106 -5.66 -10.12 2.36
C LEU A 106 -6.75 -11.12 2.76
N THR A 107 -6.36 -12.26 3.36
CA THR A 107 -7.29 -13.26 3.91
C THR A 107 -7.52 -13.10 5.42
N ASP A 108 -6.80 -12.21 6.09
CA ASP A 108 -6.90 -11.99 7.53
C ASP A 108 -8.20 -11.21 7.87
N ASP A 109 -8.82 -11.53 9.01
CA ASP A 109 -10.01 -10.82 9.48
C ASP A 109 -9.71 -9.37 9.86
N PHE A 110 -8.48 -9.07 10.24
CA PHE A 110 -8.02 -7.71 10.51
C PHE A 110 -8.03 -6.78 9.29
N LEU A 111 -8.17 -7.32 8.07
CA LEU A 111 -8.38 -6.52 6.86
C LEU A 111 -9.55 -5.53 7.04
N PHE A 112 -10.62 -5.94 7.71
CA PHE A 112 -11.80 -5.10 7.93
C PHE A 112 -11.63 -4.02 9.02
N ASN A 113 -10.48 -4.00 9.69
CA ASN A 113 -10.14 -2.95 10.65
C ASN A 113 -9.34 -1.81 9.99
N CYS A 114 -8.92 -1.98 8.74
CA CYS A 114 -8.19 -0.97 7.97
C CYS A 114 -9.16 -0.14 7.14
N PRO A 115 -9.37 1.15 7.41
CA PRO A 115 -10.25 2.00 6.60
C PRO A 115 -9.68 2.23 5.20
N ASN A 116 -8.38 2.21 5.07
CA ASN A 116 -7.65 2.25 3.80
C ASN A 116 -6.51 1.24 3.81
N LEU A 117 -6.29 0.62 2.68
CA LEU A 117 -5.22 -0.35 2.43
C LEU A 117 -4.32 0.19 1.33
N HIS A 118 -3.04 0.34 1.63
CA HIS A 118 -2.03 0.74 0.65
C HIS A 118 -1.36 -0.49 0.06
N MET A 119 -1.17 -0.51 -1.26
CA MET A 119 -0.54 -1.63 -1.98
C MET A 119 0.39 -1.09 -3.05
N GLU A 120 1.65 -1.48 -3.02
CA GLU A 120 2.68 -1.07 -3.97
C GLU A 120 3.09 -2.20 -4.89
N ASP A 121 3.75 -1.86 -6.02
CA ASP A 121 4.28 -2.82 -7.00
C ASP A 121 3.21 -3.85 -7.43
N VAL A 122 1.96 -3.38 -7.58
CA VAL A 122 0.80 -4.23 -7.85
C VAL A 122 0.82 -4.86 -9.25
N GLY A 123 1.67 -4.39 -10.15
CA GLY A 123 1.95 -5.04 -11.42
C GLY A 123 2.51 -6.46 -11.26
N THR A 124 3.04 -6.78 -10.08
CA THR A 124 3.56 -8.11 -9.73
C THR A 124 2.57 -9.00 -8.98
N LEU A 125 1.43 -8.45 -8.58
CA LEU A 125 0.44 -9.10 -7.75
C LEU A 125 -0.29 -10.23 -8.51
N ARG A 126 -0.62 -11.28 -7.76
CA ARG A 126 -1.61 -12.28 -8.16
C ARG A 126 -2.48 -12.67 -6.97
N PHE A 127 -3.77 -12.37 -7.06
CA PHE A 127 -4.73 -12.79 -6.04
C PHE A 127 -4.95 -14.31 -6.10
N SER A 128 -4.86 -14.96 -4.95
CA SER A 128 -5.34 -16.33 -4.78
C SER A 128 -6.87 -16.39 -4.85
N ASP A 129 -7.41 -17.61 -5.07
CA ASP A 129 -8.87 -17.81 -5.08
C ASP A 129 -9.52 -17.52 -3.71
N GLN A 130 -8.74 -17.52 -2.63
CA GLN A 130 -9.20 -17.16 -1.29
C GLN A 130 -9.20 -15.63 -1.07
N GLU A 131 -8.26 -14.91 -1.65
CA GLU A 131 -8.15 -13.46 -1.52
C GLU A 131 -9.23 -12.73 -2.31
N VAL A 132 -9.55 -13.19 -3.51
CA VAL A 132 -10.55 -12.53 -4.38
C VAL A 132 -11.88 -12.23 -3.66
N PRO A 133 -12.58 -13.20 -3.03
CA PRO A 133 -13.82 -12.92 -2.34
C PRO A 133 -13.64 -12.05 -1.09
N ARG A 134 -12.49 -12.13 -0.41
CA ARG A 134 -12.20 -11.32 0.78
C ARG A 134 -11.98 -9.86 0.44
N VAL A 135 -11.18 -9.58 -0.59
CA VAL A 135 -10.94 -8.21 -1.07
C VAL A 135 -12.24 -7.60 -1.61
N ARG A 136 -13.05 -8.38 -2.34
CA ARG A 136 -14.38 -7.93 -2.78
C ARG A 136 -15.27 -7.55 -1.60
N GLU A 137 -15.34 -8.40 -0.58
CA GLU A 137 -16.13 -8.15 0.62
C GLU A 137 -15.63 -6.89 1.37
N TYR A 138 -14.32 -6.72 1.47
CA TYR A 138 -13.70 -5.54 2.07
C TYR A 138 -14.14 -4.25 1.37
N LEU A 139 -14.03 -4.21 0.04
CA LEU A 139 -14.44 -3.06 -0.76
C LEU A 139 -15.95 -2.79 -0.66
N GLN A 140 -16.78 -3.84 -0.73
CA GLN A 140 -18.24 -3.72 -0.62
C GLN A 140 -18.72 -3.28 0.76
N LYS A 141 -17.92 -3.47 1.81
CA LYS A 141 -18.18 -2.98 3.17
C LYS A 141 -17.64 -1.57 3.45
N GLY A 142 -17.17 -0.85 2.42
CA GLY A 142 -16.67 0.50 2.53
C GLY A 142 -15.16 0.59 2.77
N GLY A 143 -14.44 -0.52 2.59
CA GLY A 143 -12.97 -0.49 2.54
C GLY A 143 -12.47 0.23 1.29
N PHE A 144 -11.29 0.83 1.39
CA PHE A 144 -10.66 1.57 0.33
C PHE A 144 -9.27 1.00 0.04
N ILE A 145 -8.93 0.83 -1.24
CA ILE A 145 -7.58 0.42 -1.66
C ILE A 145 -6.93 1.55 -2.46
N TRP A 146 -5.74 1.94 -2.05
CA TRP A 146 -4.85 2.76 -2.86
C TRP A 146 -3.70 1.91 -3.36
N VAL A 147 -3.56 1.80 -4.69
CA VAL A 147 -2.42 1.15 -5.34
C VAL A 147 -1.49 2.19 -5.92
N ASP A 148 -0.19 1.98 -5.74
CA ASP A 148 0.89 2.86 -6.15
C ASP A 148 2.06 2.06 -6.74
N ASP A 149 3.08 2.74 -7.22
CA ASP A 149 4.30 2.15 -7.78
C ASP A 149 4.00 1.11 -8.87
N SER A 150 3.41 1.57 -9.96
CA SER A 150 3.23 0.74 -11.15
C SER A 150 3.63 1.50 -12.41
N TRP A 151 4.54 0.91 -13.20
CA TRP A 151 5.21 1.57 -14.29
C TRP A 151 5.04 0.84 -15.62
N GLY A 152 4.57 1.60 -16.63
CA GLY A 152 4.41 1.13 -17.98
C GLY A 152 3.20 0.22 -18.20
N PRO A 153 2.94 -0.17 -19.46
CA PRO A 153 1.71 -0.86 -19.82
C PRO A 153 1.60 -2.27 -19.22
N GLU A 154 2.70 -3.00 -19.08
CA GLU A 154 2.67 -4.37 -18.57
C GLU A 154 2.21 -4.42 -17.10
N ALA A 155 2.66 -3.48 -16.26
CA ALA A 155 2.25 -3.39 -14.86
C ALA A 155 0.76 -3.04 -14.75
N ILE A 156 0.32 -2.07 -15.56
CA ILE A 156 -1.08 -1.64 -15.60
C ILE A 156 -1.99 -2.78 -16.05
N GLU A 157 -1.68 -3.45 -17.16
CA GLU A 157 -2.46 -4.57 -17.68
C GLU A 157 -2.55 -5.74 -16.68
N SER A 158 -1.43 -6.05 -16.00
CA SER A 158 -1.39 -7.08 -14.97
C SER A 158 -2.33 -6.75 -13.80
N TRP A 159 -2.27 -5.52 -13.30
CA TRP A 159 -3.16 -5.06 -12.24
C TRP A 159 -4.63 -5.06 -12.68
N GLU A 160 -4.95 -4.51 -13.86
CA GLU A 160 -6.31 -4.47 -14.39
C GLU A 160 -6.91 -5.87 -14.51
N HIS A 161 -6.11 -6.84 -14.95
CA HIS A 161 -6.53 -8.24 -15.01
C HIS A 161 -6.87 -8.81 -13.62
N GLU A 162 -6.05 -8.55 -12.63
CA GLU A 162 -6.26 -9.09 -11.28
C GLU A 162 -7.41 -8.40 -10.54
N ILE A 163 -7.53 -7.07 -10.64
CA ILE A 163 -8.64 -6.36 -9.99
C ILE A 163 -10.00 -6.69 -10.63
N ALA A 164 -10.04 -7.01 -11.92
CA ALA A 164 -11.26 -7.45 -12.59
C ALA A 164 -11.80 -8.80 -12.05
N ARG A 165 -10.97 -9.63 -11.43
CA ARG A 165 -11.41 -10.83 -10.71
C ARG A 165 -12.12 -10.49 -9.40
N VAL A 166 -11.76 -9.36 -8.80
CA VAL A 166 -12.38 -8.82 -7.57
C VAL A 166 -13.63 -8.03 -7.90
N LEU A 167 -13.51 -7.07 -8.81
CA LEU A 167 -14.57 -6.16 -9.27
C LEU A 167 -14.71 -6.30 -10.79
N PRO A 168 -15.72 -7.06 -11.30
CA PRO A 168 -15.91 -7.25 -12.72
C PRO A 168 -16.00 -5.92 -13.49
N ALA A 169 -15.23 -5.77 -14.57
CA ALA A 169 -15.05 -4.50 -15.26
C ALA A 169 -16.32 -3.96 -15.96
N ASP A 170 -17.28 -4.82 -16.26
CA ASP A 170 -18.59 -4.45 -16.78
C ASP A 170 -19.49 -3.76 -15.75
N GLU A 171 -19.30 -4.06 -14.45
CA GLU A 171 -20.03 -3.41 -13.35
C GLU A 171 -19.20 -2.28 -12.71
N TYR A 172 -17.89 -2.42 -12.70
CA TYR A 172 -16.93 -1.56 -11.99
C TYR A 172 -15.82 -1.10 -12.93
N PRO A 173 -16.12 -0.20 -13.88
CA PRO A 173 -15.12 0.28 -14.83
C PRO A 173 -14.00 1.07 -14.13
N ILE A 174 -12.78 0.93 -14.63
CA ILE A 174 -11.66 1.78 -14.27
C ILE A 174 -11.77 3.09 -15.08
N LEU A 175 -11.82 4.22 -14.39
CA LEU A 175 -11.97 5.53 -15.03
C LEU A 175 -10.84 6.47 -14.61
N ASP A 176 -10.41 7.32 -15.54
CA ASP A 176 -9.49 8.41 -15.22
C ASP A 176 -10.18 9.40 -14.28
N LEU A 177 -9.48 9.83 -13.21
CA LEU A 177 -10.00 10.81 -12.28
C LEU A 177 -9.69 12.23 -12.79
N PRO A 178 -10.70 13.05 -13.07
CA PRO A 178 -10.47 14.41 -13.50
C PRO A 178 -9.95 15.27 -12.34
N LEU A 179 -9.14 16.29 -12.62
CA LEU A 179 -8.52 17.14 -11.60
C LEU A 179 -9.51 17.92 -10.70
N ASP A 180 -10.78 17.99 -11.06
CA ASP A 180 -11.83 18.54 -10.22
C ASP A 180 -12.47 17.51 -9.28
N HIS A 181 -12.05 16.24 -9.35
CA HIS A 181 -12.49 15.22 -8.39
C HIS A 181 -12.10 15.63 -6.95
N PRO A 182 -12.95 15.39 -5.94
CA PRO A 182 -12.69 15.78 -4.55
C PRO A 182 -11.33 15.33 -4.00
N VAL A 183 -10.82 14.17 -4.39
CA VAL A 183 -9.52 13.66 -3.95
C VAL A 183 -8.36 14.63 -4.23
N PHE A 184 -8.44 15.45 -5.29
CA PHE A 184 -7.40 16.44 -5.62
C PHE A 184 -7.46 17.73 -4.79
N ARG A 185 -8.42 17.83 -3.85
CA ARG A 185 -8.61 19.03 -3.02
C ARG A 185 -9.11 18.75 -1.61
N THR A 186 -8.91 17.54 -1.12
CA THR A 186 -9.36 17.15 0.23
C THR A 186 -8.71 18.04 1.30
N MET A 187 -7.40 18.23 1.23
CA MET A 187 -6.65 19.14 2.12
C MET A 187 -5.77 20.10 1.30
N PHE A 188 -5.09 19.60 0.29
CA PHE A 188 -4.21 20.35 -0.59
C PHE A 188 -4.82 20.44 -2.01
N GLN A 189 -4.67 21.60 -2.65
CA GLN A 189 -5.09 21.75 -4.04
C GLN A 189 -4.03 21.15 -4.97
N ILE A 190 -4.28 19.93 -5.48
CA ILE A 190 -3.44 19.27 -6.47
C ILE A 190 -3.86 19.76 -7.86
N ARG A 191 -2.94 20.36 -8.58
CA ARG A 191 -3.18 20.90 -9.93
C ARG A 191 -2.67 20.00 -11.04
N ARG A 192 -1.83 19.05 -10.70
CA ARG A 192 -1.28 18.01 -11.58
C ARG A 192 -0.85 16.84 -10.72
N LEU A 193 -0.93 15.64 -11.23
CA LEU A 193 -0.31 14.49 -10.59
C LEU A 193 1.22 14.58 -10.74
N PRO A 194 2.00 14.53 -9.66
CA PRO A 194 3.45 14.49 -9.77
C PRO A 194 3.91 13.14 -10.34
N GLN A 195 4.98 13.16 -11.12
CA GLN A 195 5.72 11.97 -11.48
C GLN A 195 6.95 11.87 -10.58
N ILE A 196 6.93 10.92 -9.69
CA ILE A 196 7.95 10.69 -8.67
C ILE A 196 8.62 9.36 -8.99
N PRO A 197 9.91 9.34 -9.32
CA PRO A 197 10.65 8.12 -9.59
C PRO A 197 11.37 7.65 -8.34
N ALA A 198 11.79 6.40 -8.30
CA ALA A 198 12.77 5.93 -7.33
C ALA A 198 14.01 6.84 -7.32
N ILE A 199 14.50 7.20 -6.13
CA ILE A 199 15.69 8.06 -5.98
C ILE A 199 16.91 7.49 -6.73
N SER A 200 17.01 6.16 -6.79
CA SER A 200 18.06 5.47 -7.53
C SER A 200 17.93 5.66 -9.04
N HIS A 201 16.70 5.66 -9.57
CA HIS A 201 16.43 5.95 -10.99
C HIS A 201 16.75 7.41 -11.30
N TRP A 202 16.23 8.33 -10.49
CA TRP A 202 16.47 9.77 -10.65
C TRP A 202 17.95 10.12 -10.72
N ARG A 203 18.76 9.54 -9.83
CA ARG A 203 20.22 9.74 -9.85
C ARG A 203 20.89 9.15 -11.09
N ARG A 204 20.52 7.91 -11.47
CA ARG A 204 21.12 7.23 -12.64
C ARG A 204 20.75 7.87 -13.97
N SER A 205 19.54 8.37 -14.10
CA SER A 205 19.03 9.00 -15.33
C SER A 205 19.44 10.47 -15.48
N GLY A 206 20.11 11.06 -14.48
CA GLY A 206 20.46 12.49 -14.48
C GLY A 206 19.24 13.40 -14.28
N GLY A 207 18.26 12.97 -13.52
CA GLY A 207 17.07 13.74 -13.16
C GLY A 207 15.80 13.38 -13.94
N GLY A 208 15.82 12.29 -14.70
CA GLY A 208 14.62 11.74 -15.37
C GLY A 208 13.61 11.20 -14.37
N THR A 209 12.32 11.30 -14.71
CA THR A 209 11.21 10.90 -13.84
C THR A 209 10.43 9.70 -14.34
N SER A 210 10.54 9.35 -15.63
CA SER A 210 9.89 8.18 -16.20
C SER A 210 10.79 6.95 -16.09
N GLU A 211 10.35 5.92 -15.37
CA GLU A 211 11.16 4.72 -15.12
C GLU A 211 11.16 3.71 -16.27
N ARG A 212 10.24 3.85 -17.21
CA ARG A 212 10.13 3.01 -18.41
C ARG A 212 10.17 3.84 -19.69
N ASP A 213 10.98 4.91 -19.69
CA ASP A 213 11.13 5.83 -20.81
C ASP A 213 9.78 6.28 -21.38
N VAL A 214 9.58 6.17 -22.70
CA VAL A 214 8.35 6.60 -23.39
C VAL A 214 7.08 5.87 -22.92
N ASP A 215 7.23 4.66 -22.37
CA ASP A 215 6.09 3.83 -21.95
C ASP A 215 5.48 4.28 -20.62
N SER A 216 6.15 5.18 -19.90
CA SER A 216 5.66 5.71 -18.63
C SER A 216 5.81 7.23 -18.48
N GLU A 217 5.86 7.99 -19.58
CA GLU A 217 6.06 9.44 -19.55
C GLU A 217 4.98 10.22 -18.81
N VAL A 218 3.75 9.72 -18.78
CA VAL A 218 2.60 10.43 -18.24
C VAL A 218 2.07 9.73 -17.00
N PRO A 219 2.18 10.37 -15.82
CA PRO A 219 1.53 9.86 -14.62
C PRO A 219 0.01 10.04 -14.74
N VAL A 220 -0.74 9.03 -14.33
CA VAL A 220 -2.20 9.05 -14.34
C VAL A 220 -2.77 8.60 -13.00
N MET A 221 -3.92 9.17 -12.61
CA MET A 221 -4.70 8.73 -11.47
C MET A 221 -6.05 8.22 -11.96
N ARG A 222 -6.35 6.97 -11.62
CA ARG A 222 -7.58 6.28 -12.00
C ARG A 222 -8.30 5.79 -10.77
N GLY A 223 -9.57 5.46 -10.94
CA GLY A 223 -10.38 4.94 -9.85
C GLY A 223 -11.45 3.97 -10.29
N ILE A 224 -11.87 3.15 -9.35
CA ILE A 224 -13.08 2.33 -9.41
C ILE A 224 -14.01 2.83 -8.33
N SER A 225 -15.25 3.15 -8.71
CA SER A 225 -16.26 3.63 -7.77
C SER A 225 -17.38 2.62 -7.58
N ASP A 226 -18.06 2.72 -6.44
CA ASP A 226 -19.31 2.04 -6.21
C ASP A 226 -20.46 2.63 -7.04
N ARG A 227 -21.66 2.05 -6.91
CA ARG A 227 -22.86 2.53 -7.64
C ARG A 227 -23.35 3.90 -7.18
N GLN A 228 -22.88 4.39 -6.03
CA GLN A 228 -23.15 5.71 -5.48
C GLN A 228 -22.13 6.77 -5.93
N GLY A 229 -21.06 6.34 -6.58
CA GLY A 229 -19.98 7.20 -7.03
C GLY A 229 -18.85 7.41 -6.03
N ASN A 230 -18.85 6.67 -4.91
CA ASN A 230 -17.74 6.71 -3.96
C ASN A 230 -16.58 5.86 -4.47
N LEU A 231 -15.36 6.37 -4.40
CA LEU A 231 -14.17 5.58 -4.77
C LEU A 231 -13.97 4.41 -3.80
N MET A 232 -13.81 3.23 -4.35
CA MET A 232 -13.41 2.00 -3.65
C MET A 232 -11.93 1.69 -3.88
N VAL A 233 -11.44 1.96 -5.09
CA VAL A 233 -10.04 1.73 -5.46
C VAL A 233 -9.52 2.99 -6.14
N LEU A 234 -8.35 3.45 -5.74
CA LEU A 234 -7.61 4.52 -6.38
C LEU A 234 -6.27 3.98 -6.85
N MET A 235 -5.85 4.37 -8.03
CA MET A 235 -4.64 3.90 -8.68
C MET A 235 -3.80 5.08 -9.15
N THR A 236 -2.54 5.12 -8.72
CA THR A 236 -1.51 6.03 -9.24
C THR A 236 -0.55 5.22 -10.12
N HIS A 237 -0.48 5.58 -11.41
CA HIS A 237 0.34 4.88 -12.40
C HIS A 237 1.40 5.80 -12.98
N ASN A 238 2.53 5.20 -13.39
CA ASN A 238 3.70 5.91 -13.92
C ASN A 238 4.22 6.95 -12.94
N THR A 239 4.13 6.63 -11.67
CA THR A 239 4.64 7.38 -10.53
C THR A 239 4.72 6.47 -9.33
N ASP A 240 5.62 6.77 -8.42
CA ASP A 240 5.76 6.16 -7.11
C ASP A 240 5.65 7.26 -6.07
N ILE A 241 4.43 7.45 -5.56
CA ILE A 241 4.17 8.53 -4.60
C ILE A 241 4.87 8.25 -3.27
N SER A 242 5.03 6.99 -2.91
CA SER A 242 5.62 6.54 -1.65
C SER A 242 7.12 6.81 -1.58
N ASP A 243 7.86 6.72 -2.68
CA ASP A 243 9.26 7.08 -2.75
C ASP A 243 9.54 8.53 -2.30
N ALA A 244 8.54 9.42 -2.43
CA ALA A 244 8.65 10.80 -1.97
C ALA A 244 8.91 10.93 -0.48
N TRP A 245 8.49 9.95 0.32
CA TRP A 245 8.66 9.94 1.77
C TRP A 245 9.45 8.75 2.31
N GLU A 246 9.58 7.64 1.55
CA GLU A 246 10.42 6.51 1.97
C GLU A 246 11.82 6.98 2.35
N ARG A 247 12.42 7.79 1.47
CA ARG A 247 13.81 8.26 1.60
C ARG A 247 13.93 9.76 1.76
N GLU A 248 12.98 10.39 2.41
CA GLU A 248 12.92 11.86 2.52
C GLU A 248 14.19 12.51 3.10
N ALA A 249 14.91 11.79 3.95
CA ALA A 249 16.15 12.30 4.57
C ALA A 249 17.44 11.97 3.81
N GLU A 250 17.36 11.21 2.70
CA GLU A 250 18.55 10.71 2.00
C GLU A 250 19.20 11.75 1.10
N ASP A 251 18.40 12.62 0.47
CA ASP A 251 18.86 13.59 -0.50
C ASP A 251 18.02 14.87 -0.44
N PRO A 252 18.62 16.02 -0.03
CA PRO A 252 17.86 17.27 0.06
C PRO A 252 17.29 17.76 -1.27
N GLU A 253 17.97 17.54 -2.41
CA GLU A 253 17.48 17.97 -3.72
C GLU A 253 16.26 17.14 -4.14
N TYR A 254 16.33 15.81 -3.94
CA TYR A 254 15.20 14.92 -4.17
C TYR A 254 14.02 15.30 -3.27
N PHE A 255 14.25 15.53 -1.98
CA PHE A 255 13.24 15.95 -1.03
C PHE A 255 12.52 17.21 -1.50
N TYR A 256 13.23 18.30 -1.75
CA TYR A 256 12.61 19.57 -2.15
C TYR A 256 11.86 19.48 -3.49
N ARG A 257 12.27 18.58 -4.36
CA ARG A 257 11.67 18.40 -5.67
C ARG A 257 10.38 17.56 -5.62
N PHE A 258 10.33 16.51 -4.80
CA PHE A 258 9.29 15.49 -4.87
C PHE A 258 8.46 15.36 -3.60
N SER A 259 9.07 15.39 -2.42
CA SER A 259 8.39 15.05 -1.17
C SER A 259 7.21 15.97 -0.84
N PRO A 260 7.25 17.30 -1.04
CA PRO A 260 6.07 18.14 -0.78
C PRO A 260 4.85 17.76 -1.63
N ASP A 261 5.04 17.48 -2.91
CA ASP A 261 3.98 17.06 -3.83
C ASP A 261 3.48 15.64 -3.49
N GLY A 262 4.39 14.71 -3.19
CA GLY A 262 4.06 13.35 -2.76
C GLY A 262 3.22 13.35 -1.48
N TYR A 263 3.64 14.06 -0.44
CA TYR A 263 2.86 14.20 0.78
C TYR A 263 1.49 14.84 0.53
N ALA A 264 1.42 15.87 -0.31
CA ALA A 264 0.14 16.50 -0.63
C ALA A 264 -0.85 15.53 -1.28
N VAL A 265 -0.37 14.69 -2.21
CA VAL A 265 -1.19 13.64 -2.85
C VAL A 265 -1.60 12.57 -1.85
N GLY A 266 -0.64 11.98 -1.13
CA GLY A 266 -0.91 10.90 -0.17
C GLY A 266 -1.86 11.32 0.95
N LEU A 267 -1.65 12.51 1.52
CA LEU A 267 -2.54 13.07 2.55
C LEU A 267 -3.98 13.27 2.02
N ASN A 268 -4.11 13.79 0.81
CA ASN A 268 -5.42 13.95 0.18
C ASN A 268 -6.14 12.61 0.00
N ILE A 269 -5.42 11.57 -0.48
CA ILE A 269 -5.98 10.24 -0.73
C ILE A 269 -6.45 9.61 0.60
N VAL A 270 -5.59 9.60 1.62
CA VAL A 270 -5.91 8.98 2.91
C VAL A 270 -7.06 9.72 3.61
N LEU A 271 -7.04 11.05 3.62
CA LEU A 271 -8.14 11.84 4.19
C LEU A 271 -9.45 11.66 3.41
N TYR A 272 -9.38 11.54 2.08
CA TYR A 272 -10.55 11.19 1.27
C TYR A 272 -11.12 9.84 1.70
N ALA A 273 -10.30 8.81 1.77
CA ALA A 273 -10.71 7.47 2.19
C ALA A 273 -11.33 7.42 3.60
N MET A 274 -10.83 8.27 4.52
CA MET A 274 -11.34 8.34 5.90
C MET A 274 -12.64 9.16 6.04
N SER A 275 -13.06 9.90 5.02
CA SER A 275 -14.22 10.82 5.08
C SER A 275 -15.38 10.44 4.16
N HIS A 276 -15.24 9.44 3.36
CA HIS A 276 -16.22 8.91 2.42
C HIS A 276 -16.44 7.42 2.62
#